data_61b99ab00bc2d0e618e6f1c35bf3e83b
#
_entry.id   61b99ab00bc2d0e618e6f1c35bf3e83b
#
_cell.length_a   1.000
_cell.length_b   1.000
_cell.length_c   1.000
_cell.angle_alpha   90.00
_cell.angle_beta   90.00
_cell.angle_gamma   90.00
#
_symmetry.space_group_name_H-M   'P 1'
#
loop_
_entity.id
_entity.type
_entity.pdbx_description
1 polymer ?
#
loop_
_entity_poly.entity_id
_entity_poly.type
_entity_poly.pdbx_seq_one_letter_code
_entity_poly.pdbx_strand_id
1 'polypeptide(L)'
;MYSLFFNNRRIIIYSNNEPKQRDKMTVQHLLEDPSTVHFFPGNDQKTEELPFLFTKLTNIEKLMILTSDQEATLDQLCKKLIKITAGGGLVTNNEGELLLILRDNLWDLPKGKQEDGEDIETTALREVEEECGIKDLQIKNKICETYHTYMNRDNNLTIKCTYWFHMEYHGKKTKTTPQKEENIEQIVWIKPTELPQYLNNTYESIKELFAEATTQLSIFQPQTAKN
;
A
#
# COMPACT_ATOMS: atom_id res chain seq x y z
N MET A 1 9.03 8.12 5.02
CA MET A 1 7.66 8.70 5.00
C MET A 1 6.65 7.59 5.20
N TYR A 2 5.61 7.80 6.03
CA TYR A 2 4.51 6.86 6.20
C TYR A 2 3.19 7.52 5.78
N SER A 3 2.32 6.76 5.09
CA SER A 3 0.98 7.19 4.70
C SER A 3 -0.06 6.24 5.29
N LEU A 4 -1.00 6.78 6.10
CA LEU A 4 -2.15 6.04 6.61
C LEU A 4 -3.35 6.42 5.75
N PHE A 5 -3.86 5.48 4.97
CA PHE A 5 -4.98 5.71 4.04
C PHE A 5 -6.33 5.51 4.71
N PHE A 6 -7.23 6.46 4.51
CA PHE A 6 -8.64 6.46 4.90
C PHE A 6 -9.48 6.60 3.62
N ASN A 7 -9.60 5.54 2.84
CA ASN A 7 -10.08 5.56 1.46
C ASN A 7 -9.21 6.51 0.60
N ASN A 8 -9.80 7.59 0.07
CA ASN A 8 -9.09 8.57 -0.76
C ASN A 8 -8.40 9.67 0.04
N ARG A 9 -8.55 9.68 1.38
CA ARG A 9 -7.91 10.63 2.30
C ARG A 9 -6.73 9.99 3.00
N ARG A 10 -5.78 10.77 3.51
CA ARG A 10 -4.60 10.22 4.17
C ARG A 10 -4.02 11.09 5.28
N ILE A 11 -3.44 10.43 6.28
CA ILE A 11 -2.52 11.04 7.24
C ILE A 11 -1.11 10.70 6.75
N ILE A 12 -0.26 11.71 6.59
CA ILE A 12 1.12 11.56 6.10
C ILE A 12 2.08 11.97 7.21
N ILE A 13 2.99 11.07 7.57
CA ILE A 13 4.06 11.34 8.54
C ILE A 13 5.35 11.56 7.76
N TYR A 14 5.98 12.70 7.94
CA TYR A 14 7.23 13.04 7.25
C TYR A 14 8.24 13.71 8.20
N SER A 15 9.50 13.70 7.82
CA SER A 15 10.62 14.24 8.61
C SER A 15 11.26 15.42 7.90
N ASN A 16 11.80 16.36 8.69
CA ASN A 16 12.57 17.49 8.16
C ASN A 16 13.85 17.07 7.42
N ASN A 17 14.32 15.85 7.64
CA ASN A 17 15.56 15.32 7.06
C ASN A 17 15.34 14.61 5.72
N GLU A 18 14.13 14.48 5.24
CA GLU A 18 13.88 13.89 3.93
C GLU A 18 14.26 14.87 2.81
N PRO A 19 14.98 14.39 1.79
CA PRO A 19 15.35 15.24 0.66
C PRO A 19 14.08 15.75 -0.03
N LYS A 20 13.98 17.07 -0.13
CA LYS A 20 12.84 17.86 -0.65
C LYS A 20 12.47 17.59 -2.12
N GLN A 21 12.67 16.39 -2.62
CA GLN A 21 12.58 16.10 -4.06
C GLN A 21 11.21 15.59 -4.52
N ARG A 22 10.31 15.18 -3.61
CA ARG A 22 8.98 14.67 -4.02
C ARG A 22 7.82 15.63 -3.78
N ASP A 23 7.89 16.51 -2.78
CA ASP A 23 6.88 17.56 -2.60
C ASP A 23 7.53 18.82 -2.03
N LYS A 24 8.01 19.69 -2.91
CA LYS A 24 8.26 21.09 -2.52
C LYS A 24 6.91 21.74 -2.22
N MET A 25 6.36 21.40 -1.05
CA MET A 25 5.24 22.17 -0.53
C MET A 25 5.77 23.53 -0.14
N THR A 26 5.56 24.50 -1.03
CA THR A 26 5.82 25.90 -0.75
C THR A 26 4.66 26.44 0.09
N VAL A 27 4.88 27.56 0.80
CA VAL A 27 3.81 28.32 1.48
C VAL A 27 2.63 28.56 0.52
N GLN A 28 2.89 28.64 -0.78
CA GLN A 28 1.89 28.84 -1.81
C GLN A 28 0.96 27.65 -1.97
N HIS A 29 1.47 26.39 -1.91
CA HIS A 29 0.63 25.18 -1.91
C HIS A 29 -0.25 25.06 -0.65
N LEU A 30 0.22 25.60 0.50
CA LEU A 30 -0.60 25.68 1.72
C LEU A 30 -1.80 26.61 1.56
N LEU A 31 -1.68 27.64 0.74
CA LEU A 31 -2.75 28.57 0.43
C LEU A 31 -3.66 28.06 -0.70
N GLU A 32 -3.15 27.18 -1.56
CA GLU A 32 -3.83 26.65 -2.74
C GLU A 32 -4.65 25.38 -2.45
N ASP A 33 -4.32 24.63 -1.39
CA ASP A 33 -5.04 23.40 -1.01
C ASP A 33 -5.62 23.50 0.42
N PRO A 34 -6.82 24.09 0.59
CA PRO A 34 -7.47 24.23 1.90
C PRO A 34 -7.89 22.88 2.51
N SER A 35 -7.83 21.78 1.75
CA SER A 35 -8.10 20.43 2.25
C SER A 35 -6.91 19.80 2.97
N THR A 36 -5.73 20.45 2.93
CA THR A 36 -4.51 19.98 3.59
C THR A 36 -4.27 20.72 4.90
N VAL A 37 -4.13 19.97 6.00
CA VAL A 37 -3.82 20.50 7.33
C VAL A 37 -2.44 20.01 7.78
N HIS A 38 -1.64 20.94 8.31
CA HIS A 38 -0.34 20.62 8.90
C HIS A 38 -0.45 20.55 10.42
N PHE A 39 0.12 19.51 10.98
CA PHE A 39 0.14 19.27 12.42
C PHE A 39 1.59 19.04 12.89
N PHE A 40 1.93 19.68 14.00
CA PHE A 40 3.23 19.57 14.64
C PHE A 40 3.01 18.98 16.04
N PRO A 41 3.35 17.72 16.28
CA PRO A 41 3.17 17.09 17.58
C PRO A 41 3.99 17.85 18.66
N GLY A 42 3.33 18.34 19.70
CA GLY A 42 3.96 18.85 20.91
C GLY A 42 3.94 17.78 22.03
N ASN A 43 4.70 18.01 23.09
CA ASN A 43 4.85 17.06 24.19
C ASN A 43 3.56 16.66 24.94
N ASP A 44 2.50 17.48 24.83
CA ASP A 44 1.24 17.31 25.57
C ASP A 44 0.06 16.91 24.68
N GLN A 45 0.31 16.55 23.41
CA GLN A 45 -0.76 16.27 22.46
C GLN A 45 -1.08 14.78 22.38
N LYS A 46 -2.37 14.47 22.39
CA LYS A 46 -2.89 13.10 22.24
C LYS A 46 -2.86 12.67 20.77
N THR A 47 -1.67 12.42 20.25
CA THR A 47 -1.45 12.00 18.86
C THR A 47 -2.28 10.75 18.51
N GLU A 48 -2.52 9.87 19.48
CA GLU A 48 -3.36 8.68 19.33
C GLU A 48 -4.85 8.97 19.07
N GLU A 49 -5.31 10.21 19.27
CA GLU A 49 -6.68 10.61 18.96
C GLU A 49 -6.85 11.12 17.52
N LEU A 50 -5.75 11.47 16.85
CA LEU A 50 -5.79 12.04 15.49
C LEU A 50 -6.49 11.15 14.46
N PRO A 51 -6.30 9.82 14.42
CA PRO A 51 -7.04 8.97 13.49
C PRO A 51 -8.55 9.05 13.68
N PHE A 52 -9.04 9.10 14.92
CA PHE A 52 -10.47 9.22 15.24
C PHE A 52 -11.01 10.60 14.89
N LEU A 53 -10.22 11.65 15.14
CA LEU A 53 -10.59 13.01 14.75
C LEU A 53 -10.64 13.14 13.22
N PHE A 54 -9.64 12.57 12.52
CA PHE A 54 -9.56 12.62 11.07
C PHE A 54 -10.76 11.94 10.40
N THR A 55 -11.31 10.87 10.97
CA THR A 55 -12.54 10.24 10.43
C THR A 55 -13.74 11.20 10.45
N LYS A 56 -13.79 12.14 11.42
CA LYS A 56 -14.87 13.12 11.58
C LYS A 56 -14.68 14.38 10.73
N LEU A 57 -13.46 14.72 10.42
CA LEU A 57 -13.08 15.91 9.62
C LEU A 57 -13.14 15.59 8.13
N THR A 58 -14.34 15.41 7.58
CA THR A 58 -14.54 14.92 6.20
C THR A 58 -14.11 15.91 5.11
N ASN A 59 -13.95 17.18 5.45
CA ASN A 59 -13.44 18.23 4.56
C ASN A 59 -11.91 18.29 4.47
N ILE A 60 -11.19 17.49 5.30
CA ILE A 60 -9.73 17.41 5.26
C ILE A 60 -9.35 16.15 4.47
N GLU A 61 -8.67 16.34 3.36
CA GLU A 61 -8.18 15.23 2.52
C GLU A 61 -6.83 14.73 2.98
N LYS A 62 -5.96 15.64 3.43
CA LYS A 62 -4.60 15.30 3.88
C LYS A 62 -4.31 15.93 5.24
N LEU A 63 -3.85 15.13 6.17
CA LEU A 63 -3.26 15.57 7.42
C LEU A 63 -1.76 15.31 7.39
N MET A 64 -0.96 16.37 7.31
CA MET A 64 0.50 16.31 7.23
C MET A 64 1.10 16.43 8.63
N ILE A 65 1.80 15.41 9.10
CA ILE A 65 2.45 15.38 10.43
C ILE A 65 3.96 15.49 10.25
N LEU A 66 4.53 16.62 10.66
CA LEU A 66 5.97 16.82 10.67
C LEU A 66 6.55 16.37 12.01
N THR A 67 7.49 15.46 11.99
CA THR A 67 8.12 14.90 13.19
C THR A 67 9.61 14.64 12.97
N SER A 68 10.36 14.57 14.07
CA SER A 68 11.75 14.10 14.05
C SER A 68 11.87 12.58 14.16
N ASP A 69 10.80 11.90 14.60
CA ASP A 69 10.74 10.45 14.77
C ASP A 69 9.43 9.92 14.17
N GLN A 70 9.53 9.47 12.94
CA GLN A 70 8.39 8.98 12.18
C GLN A 70 7.83 7.66 12.72
N GLU A 71 8.72 6.76 13.18
CA GLU A 71 8.34 5.45 13.70
C GLU A 71 7.58 5.58 15.03
N ALA A 72 8.12 6.35 15.97
CA ALA A 72 7.43 6.62 17.22
C ALA A 72 6.09 7.34 17.00
N THR A 73 6.02 8.23 16.01
CA THR A 73 4.77 8.93 15.65
C THR A 73 3.75 7.97 15.06
N LEU A 74 4.17 7.04 14.18
CA LEU A 74 3.31 5.99 13.64
C LEU A 74 2.76 5.11 14.77
N ASP A 75 3.63 4.67 15.69
CA ASP A 75 3.22 3.86 16.83
C ASP A 75 2.20 4.58 17.71
N GLN A 76 2.38 5.86 17.98
CA GLN A 76 1.41 6.67 18.71
C GLN A 76 0.07 6.78 17.99
N LEU A 77 0.05 7.04 16.69
CA LEU A 77 -1.18 7.08 15.89
C LEU A 77 -1.92 5.74 15.94
N CYS A 78 -1.19 4.63 15.91
CA CYS A 78 -1.76 3.28 15.88
C CYS A 78 -2.13 2.73 17.27
N LYS A 79 -1.80 3.45 18.36
CA LYS A 79 -1.89 2.93 19.74
C LYS A 79 -3.28 2.47 20.16
N LYS A 80 -4.34 3.16 19.69
CA LYS A 80 -5.75 2.86 20.03
C LYS A 80 -6.50 2.14 18.91
N LEU A 81 -5.84 1.85 17.79
CA LEU A 81 -6.45 1.16 16.66
C LEU A 81 -6.35 -0.36 16.84
N ILE A 82 -7.34 -1.08 16.33
CA ILE A 82 -7.20 -2.52 16.17
C ILE A 82 -6.21 -2.76 15.03
N LYS A 83 -5.14 -3.51 15.32
CA LYS A 83 -4.08 -3.79 14.36
C LYS A 83 -4.34 -5.12 13.66
N ILE A 84 -4.28 -5.12 12.33
CA ILE A 84 -4.33 -6.31 11.48
C ILE A 84 -3.06 -6.33 10.65
N THR A 85 -2.35 -7.45 10.67
CA THR A 85 -1.22 -7.72 9.80
C THR A 85 -1.69 -8.48 8.58
N ALA A 86 -1.14 -8.15 7.42
CA ALA A 86 -1.42 -8.81 6.15
C ALA A 86 -0.15 -8.93 5.31
N GLY A 87 -0.09 -9.94 4.46
CA GLY A 87 0.96 -10.13 3.47
C GLY A 87 0.42 -10.13 2.05
N GLY A 88 1.18 -9.63 1.08
CA GLY A 88 0.78 -9.62 -0.31
C GLY A 88 1.96 -9.56 -1.27
N GLY A 89 1.69 -9.79 -2.56
CA GLY A 89 2.71 -9.91 -3.58
C GLY A 89 2.51 -9.03 -4.80
N LEU A 90 3.59 -8.36 -5.22
CA LEU A 90 3.79 -7.89 -6.58
C LEU A 90 4.47 -9.03 -7.33
N VAL A 91 3.71 -9.76 -8.14
CA VAL A 91 4.17 -10.97 -8.80
C VAL A 91 4.58 -10.69 -10.24
N THR A 92 5.75 -11.20 -10.62
CA THR A 92 6.22 -11.19 -12.01
C THR A 92 6.38 -12.60 -12.52
N ASN A 93 6.03 -12.84 -13.80
CA ASN A 93 6.28 -14.14 -14.46
C ASN A 93 7.60 -14.14 -15.24
N ASN A 94 7.93 -15.27 -15.88
CA ASN A 94 9.14 -15.44 -16.68
C ASN A 94 9.20 -14.53 -17.93
N GLU A 95 8.07 -13.95 -18.34
CA GLU A 95 7.96 -13.00 -19.46
C GLU A 95 8.08 -11.54 -18.98
N GLY A 96 8.23 -11.33 -17.67
CA GLY A 96 8.31 -10.00 -17.04
C GLY A 96 6.95 -9.31 -16.94
N GLU A 97 5.84 -10.06 -17.07
CA GLU A 97 4.50 -9.52 -16.88
C GLU A 97 4.13 -9.47 -15.40
N LEU A 98 3.29 -8.50 -15.04
CA LEU A 98 2.79 -8.24 -13.69
C LEU A 98 1.42 -8.87 -13.49
N LEU A 99 1.19 -9.52 -12.35
CA LEU A 99 -0.11 -10.06 -11.95
C LEU A 99 -0.94 -8.97 -11.25
N LEU A 100 -2.13 -8.72 -11.75
CA LEU A 100 -3.13 -7.85 -11.11
C LEU A 100 -4.43 -8.60 -10.88
N ILE A 101 -5.14 -8.24 -9.82
CA ILE A 101 -6.50 -8.70 -9.54
C ILE A 101 -7.50 -7.55 -9.70
N LEU A 102 -8.71 -7.84 -10.17
CA LEU A 102 -9.85 -6.92 -10.10
C LEU A 102 -10.74 -7.35 -8.94
N ARG A 103 -10.84 -6.51 -7.92
CA ARG A 103 -11.65 -6.72 -6.72
C ARG A 103 -12.54 -5.50 -6.48
N ASP A 104 -13.83 -5.70 -6.28
CA ASP A 104 -14.79 -4.62 -6.05
C ASP A 104 -14.69 -3.49 -7.12
N ASN A 105 -14.52 -3.88 -8.40
CA ASN A 105 -14.32 -2.99 -9.54
C ASN A 105 -13.04 -2.11 -9.50
N LEU A 106 -12.08 -2.40 -8.61
CA LEU A 106 -10.78 -1.72 -8.56
C LEU A 106 -9.65 -2.71 -8.81
N TRP A 107 -8.64 -2.26 -9.53
CA TRP A 107 -7.41 -3.03 -9.70
C TRP A 107 -6.60 -3.01 -8.40
N ASP A 108 -6.10 -4.18 -8.03
CA ASP A 108 -5.37 -4.39 -6.78
C ASP A 108 -4.29 -5.45 -6.99
N LEU A 109 -3.53 -5.73 -5.95
CA LEU A 109 -2.59 -6.85 -5.86
C LEU A 109 -3.10 -7.88 -4.84
N PRO A 110 -2.80 -9.18 -5.05
CA PRO A 110 -3.23 -10.24 -4.14
C PRO A 110 -2.59 -10.09 -2.75
N LYS A 111 -3.42 -10.23 -1.70
CA LYS A 111 -3.03 -10.05 -0.29
C LYS A 111 -4.12 -10.49 0.66
N GLY A 112 -3.74 -10.98 1.80
CA GLY A 112 -4.72 -11.25 2.85
C GLY A 112 -4.11 -11.24 4.24
N LYS A 113 -4.91 -11.62 5.23
CA LYS A 113 -4.56 -11.53 6.64
C LYS A 113 -3.60 -12.64 7.06
N GLN A 114 -2.67 -12.27 7.94
CA GLN A 114 -1.81 -13.22 8.62
C GLN A 114 -2.64 -14.10 9.55
N GLU A 115 -2.43 -15.41 9.46
CA GLU A 115 -3.01 -16.40 10.37
C GLU A 115 -2.10 -16.65 11.59
N ASP A 116 -2.68 -17.20 12.64
CA ASP A 116 -1.94 -17.49 13.87
C ASP A 116 -0.81 -18.50 13.61
N GLY A 117 0.39 -18.12 13.97
CA GLY A 117 1.59 -18.96 13.83
C GLY A 117 2.31 -18.85 12.49
N GLU A 118 1.77 -18.08 11.54
CA GLU A 118 2.50 -17.79 10.29
C GLU A 118 3.54 -16.68 10.48
N ASP A 119 4.65 -16.76 9.74
CA ASP A 119 5.43 -15.56 9.45
C ASP A 119 4.83 -14.79 8.26
N ILE A 120 5.25 -13.55 8.09
CA ILE A 120 4.62 -12.66 7.10
C ILE A 120 4.93 -13.04 5.64
N GLU A 121 6.07 -13.67 5.39
CA GLU A 121 6.45 -14.17 4.06
C GLU A 121 5.59 -15.37 3.68
N THR A 122 5.37 -16.29 4.61
CA THR A 122 4.46 -17.43 4.45
C THR A 122 3.03 -16.94 4.16
N THR A 123 2.55 -15.97 4.93
CA THR A 123 1.24 -15.33 4.70
C THR A 123 1.15 -14.80 3.26
N ALA A 124 2.15 -14.03 2.82
CA ALA A 124 2.14 -13.41 1.51
C ALA A 124 2.12 -14.44 0.38
N LEU A 125 2.88 -15.53 0.50
CA LEU A 125 2.88 -16.63 -0.47
C LEU A 125 1.51 -17.32 -0.51
N ARG A 126 0.98 -17.74 0.65
CA ARG A 126 -0.31 -18.41 0.76
C ARG A 126 -1.44 -17.58 0.14
N GLU A 127 -1.51 -16.31 0.48
CA GLU A 127 -2.57 -15.42 -0.01
C GLU A 127 -2.51 -15.24 -1.53
N VAL A 128 -1.32 -15.09 -2.11
CA VAL A 128 -1.16 -15.01 -3.57
C VAL A 128 -1.57 -16.32 -4.24
N GLU A 129 -1.20 -17.46 -3.64
CA GLU A 129 -1.58 -18.79 -4.16
C GLU A 129 -3.09 -19.01 -4.12
N GLU A 130 -3.75 -18.64 -3.00
CA GLU A 130 -5.18 -18.81 -2.78
C GLU A 130 -6.01 -17.87 -3.65
N GLU A 131 -5.70 -16.57 -3.63
CA GLU A 131 -6.46 -15.57 -4.38
C GLU A 131 -6.32 -15.73 -5.89
N CYS A 132 -5.15 -16.20 -6.38
CA CYS A 132 -4.85 -16.28 -7.80
C CYS A 132 -4.86 -17.70 -8.39
N GLY A 133 -4.89 -18.73 -7.54
CA GLY A 133 -4.86 -20.13 -8.01
C GLY A 133 -3.55 -20.51 -8.71
N ILE A 134 -2.45 -19.87 -8.37
CA ILE A 134 -1.10 -20.15 -8.90
C ILE A 134 -0.22 -20.76 -7.80
N LYS A 135 0.85 -21.45 -8.20
CA LYS A 135 1.86 -22.06 -7.32
C LYS A 135 3.24 -21.88 -7.94
N ASP A 136 4.28 -22.26 -7.24
CA ASP A 136 5.68 -22.07 -7.66
C ASP A 136 6.12 -20.58 -7.63
N LEU A 137 5.77 -19.92 -6.54
CA LEU A 137 6.17 -18.54 -6.22
C LEU A 137 7.48 -18.53 -5.41
N GLN A 138 8.35 -17.59 -5.70
CA GLN A 138 9.56 -17.31 -4.95
C GLN A 138 9.60 -15.84 -4.53
N ILE A 139 9.65 -15.57 -3.22
CA ILE A 139 9.92 -14.22 -2.70
C ILE A 139 11.36 -13.83 -3.04
N LYS A 140 11.53 -12.62 -3.56
CA LYS A 140 12.84 -12.01 -3.90
C LYS A 140 13.26 -10.98 -2.86
N ASN A 141 12.42 -10.04 -2.58
CA ASN A 141 12.66 -8.98 -1.59
C ASN A 141 11.35 -8.35 -1.12
N LYS A 142 11.39 -7.75 0.06
CA LYS A 142 10.34 -6.86 0.53
C LYS A 142 10.43 -5.53 -0.22
N ILE A 143 9.29 -5.01 -0.66
CA ILE A 143 9.19 -3.71 -1.35
C ILE A 143 8.91 -2.61 -0.32
N CYS A 144 7.75 -2.66 0.34
CA CYS A 144 7.30 -1.65 1.29
C CYS A 144 6.18 -2.20 2.19
N GLU A 145 5.66 -1.33 3.03
CA GLU A 145 4.44 -1.53 3.79
C GLU A 145 3.41 -0.47 3.41
N THR A 146 2.13 -0.85 3.42
CA THR A 146 1.02 0.09 3.26
C THR A 146 0.06 -0.02 4.44
N TYR A 147 -0.52 1.12 4.85
CA TYR A 147 -1.38 1.21 6.03
C TYR A 147 -2.77 1.70 5.60
N HIS A 148 -3.76 0.82 5.71
CA HIS A 148 -5.15 1.15 5.37
C HIS A 148 -6.01 1.14 6.63
N THR A 149 -6.75 2.24 6.86
CA THR A 149 -7.58 2.44 8.04
C THR A 149 -9.05 2.44 7.66
N TYR A 150 -9.86 1.67 8.38
CA TYR A 150 -11.29 1.51 8.13
C TYR A 150 -12.05 1.18 9.41
N MET A 151 -13.37 1.36 9.38
CA MET A 151 -14.26 0.88 10.44
C MET A 151 -14.56 -0.60 10.19
N ASN A 152 -14.29 -1.46 11.18
CA ASN A 152 -14.64 -2.87 11.09
C ASN A 152 -16.14 -3.11 11.38
N ARG A 153 -16.57 -4.36 11.30
CA ARG A 153 -17.99 -4.73 11.51
C ARG A 153 -18.50 -4.41 12.93
N ASP A 154 -17.62 -4.37 13.91
CA ASP A 154 -17.92 -4.04 15.32
C ASP A 154 -17.82 -2.53 15.58
N ASN A 155 -17.71 -1.72 14.52
CA ASN A 155 -17.59 -0.28 14.60
C ASN A 155 -16.32 0.22 15.34
N ASN A 156 -15.24 -0.56 15.26
CA ASN A 156 -13.93 -0.18 15.77
C ASN A 156 -13.03 0.31 14.63
N LEU A 157 -12.31 1.41 14.89
CA LEU A 157 -11.32 1.91 13.95
C LEU A 157 -10.12 0.95 13.90
N THR A 158 -9.89 0.39 12.72
CA THR A 158 -8.92 -0.67 12.48
C THR A 158 -7.88 -0.18 11.49
N ILE A 159 -6.63 -0.53 11.74
CA ILE A 159 -5.53 -0.32 10.79
C ILE A 159 -5.00 -1.66 10.30
N LYS A 160 -4.96 -1.84 8.98
CA LYS A 160 -4.36 -2.98 8.31
C LYS A 160 -3.01 -2.58 7.76
N CYS A 161 -1.94 -3.16 8.30
CA CYS A 161 -0.59 -3.07 7.76
C CYS A 161 -0.38 -4.22 6.79
N THR A 162 -0.16 -3.93 5.52
CA THR A 162 0.15 -4.94 4.50
C THR A 162 1.61 -4.86 4.12
N TYR A 163 2.34 -5.96 4.32
CA TYR A 163 3.72 -6.15 3.90
C TYR A 163 3.74 -6.63 2.46
N TRP A 164 4.41 -5.92 1.59
CA TRP A 164 4.45 -6.21 0.16
C TRP A 164 5.79 -6.77 -0.26
N PHE A 165 5.75 -7.88 -0.98
CA PHE A 165 6.93 -8.57 -1.48
C PHE A 165 6.92 -8.63 -3.01
N HIS A 166 8.09 -8.44 -3.62
CA HIS A 166 8.31 -8.85 -5.00
C HIS A 166 8.45 -10.37 -5.03
N MET A 167 7.67 -11.01 -5.89
CA MET A 167 7.68 -12.45 -6.08
C MET A 167 7.88 -12.78 -7.56
N GLU A 168 8.67 -13.82 -7.82
CA GLU A 168 8.79 -14.41 -9.14
C GLU A 168 7.94 -15.68 -9.23
N TYR A 169 7.15 -15.78 -10.28
CA TYR A 169 6.36 -16.94 -10.63
C TYR A 169 7.09 -17.79 -11.66
N HIS A 170 7.42 -19.04 -11.29
CA HIS A 170 8.15 -19.99 -12.13
C HIS A 170 7.26 -21.07 -12.76
N GLY A 171 5.96 -21.01 -12.52
CA GLY A 171 5.01 -21.95 -13.08
C GLY A 171 4.92 -21.86 -14.60
N LYS A 172 4.56 -22.99 -15.23
CA LYS A 172 4.43 -23.11 -16.71
C LYS A 172 3.08 -22.62 -17.25
N LYS A 173 2.11 -22.33 -16.38
CA LYS A 173 0.74 -21.99 -16.78
C LYS A 173 0.42 -20.57 -16.36
N THR A 174 0.10 -19.72 -17.32
CA THR A 174 -0.45 -18.38 -17.08
C THR A 174 -1.95 -18.43 -16.67
N LYS A 175 -2.54 -19.63 -16.57
CA LYS A 175 -3.94 -19.80 -16.18
C LYS A 175 -4.09 -19.57 -14.69
N THR A 176 -4.81 -18.53 -14.34
CA THR A 176 -5.20 -18.14 -13.00
C THR A 176 -6.63 -18.60 -12.68
N THR A 177 -6.95 -18.70 -11.39
CA THR A 177 -8.31 -19.01 -10.92
C THR A 177 -8.68 -18.01 -9.81
N PRO A 178 -9.56 -17.04 -10.08
CA PRO A 178 -9.98 -16.07 -9.09
C PRO A 178 -10.71 -16.70 -7.90
N GLN A 179 -10.35 -16.31 -6.69
CA GLN A 179 -11.07 -16.70 -5.47
C GLN A 179 -12.31 -15.80 -5.34
N LYS A 180 -13.46 -16.34 -5.71
CA LYS A 180 -14.74 -15.58 -5.75
C LYS A 180 -15.23 -15.16 -4.38
N GLU A 181 -14.90 -15.92 -3.34
CA GLU A 181 -15.24 -15.65 -1.95
C GLU A 181 -14.61 -14.34 -1.44
N GLU A 182 -13.50 -13.92 -2.08
CA GLU A 182 -12.80 -12.65 -1.81
C GLU A 182 -13.21 -11.53 -2.78
N ASN A 183 -14.34 -11.67 -3.48
CA ASN A 183 -14.83 -10.71 -4.49
C ASN A 183 -13.83 -10.44 -5.64
N ILE A 184 -12.97 -11.41 -5.94
CA ILE A 184 -12.05 -11.31 -7.07
C ILE A 184 -12.79 -11.70 -8.34
N GLU A 185 -12.98 -10.72 -9.23
CA GLU A 185 -13.74 -10.86 -10.47
C GLU A 185 -12.86 -11.33 -11.63
N GLN A 186 -11.63 -10.81 -11.66
CA GLN A 186 -10.69 -11.05 -12.75
C GLN A 186 -9.25 -11.05 -12.25
N ILE A 187 -8.40 -11.81 -12.92
CA ILE A 187 -6.94 -11.82 -12.75
C ILE A 187 -6.31 -11.70 -14.13
N VAL A 188 -5.34 -10.81 -14.25
CA VAL A 188 -4.65 -10.55 -15.52
C VAL A 188 -3.15 -10.52 -15.34
N TRP A 189 -2.44 -10.96 -16.37
CA TRP A 189 -1.04 -10.69 -16.57
C TRP A 189 -0.90 -9.52 -17.54
N ILE A 190 -0.16 -8.48 -17.16
CA ILE A 190 0.03 -7.28 -17.95
C ILE A 190 1.51 -6.97 -18.14
N LYS A 191 1.88 -6.35 -19.24
CA LYS A 191 3.22 -5.80 -19.39
C LYS A 191 3.41 -4.56 -18.53
N PRO A 192 4.61 -4.31 -17.98
CA PRO A 192 4.87 -3.09 -17.21
C PRO A 192 4.52 -1.79 -17.95
N THR A 193 4.61 -1.78 -19.28
CA THR A 193 4.22 -0.65 -20.12
C THR A 193 2.72 -0.35 -20.12
N GLU A 194 1.89 -1.32 -19.78
CA GLU A 194 0.43 -1.21 -19.70
C GLU A 194 -0.05 -0.74 -18.32
N LEU A 195 0.81 -0.81 -17.31
CA LEU A 195 0.48 -0.47 -15.93
C LEU A 195 -0.24 0.89 -15.76
N PRO A 196 0.14 1.99 -16.46
CA PRO A 196 -0.51 3.30 -16.27
C PRO A 196 -2.03 3.28 -16.45
N GLN A 197 -2.57 2.48 -17.39
CA GLN A 197 -4.02 2.39 -17.58
C GLN A 197 -4.75 1.73 -16.40
N TYR A 198 -4.11 0.78 -15.72
CA TYR A 198 -4.66 0.09 -14.55
C TYR A 198 -4.59 0.97 -13.30
N LEU A 199 -3.54 1.80 -13.17
CA LEU A 199 -3.39 2.75 -12.07
C LEU A 199 -4.44 3.86 -12.07
N ASN A 200 -5.15 4.10 -13.16
CA ASN A 200 -6.27 5.05 -13.20
C ASN A 200 -7.47 4.58 -12.39
N ASN A 201 -7.60 3.27 -12.14
CA ASN A 201 -8.70 2.67 -11.40
C ASN A 201 -8.19 1.72 -10.31
N THR A 202 -7.40 2.26 -9.37
CA THR A 202 -6.83 1.52 -8.25
C THR A 202 -6.78 2.38 -6.99
N TYR A 203 -6.44 1.76 -5.86
CA TYR A 203 -6.26 2.44 -4.58
C TYR A 203 -4.99 3.30 -4.58
N GLU A 204 -5.04 4.44 -3.88
CA GLU A 204 -3.87 5.32 -3.72
C GLU A 204 -2.67 4.59 -3.07
N SER A 205 -2.93 3.67 -2.14
CA SER A 205 -1.89 2.83 -1.51
C SER A 205 -1.18 1.92 -2.52
N ILE A 206 -1.89 1.43 -3.54
CA ILE A 206 -1.31 0.62 -4.62
C ILE A 206 -0.47 1.49 -5.56
N LYS A 207 -0.90 2.73 -5.82
CA LYS A 207 -0.07 3.69 -6.58
C LYS A 207 1.25 3.99 -5.86
N GLU A 208 1.22 4.20 -4.53
CA GLU A 208 2.45 4.40 -3.74
C GLU A 208 3.35 3.16 -3.77
N LEU A 209 2.78 1.95 -3.66
CA LEU A 209 3.53 0.71 -3.79
C LEU A 209 4.24 0.62 -5.14
N PHE A 210 3.54 0.87 -6.25
CA PHE A 210 4.16 0.83 -7.58
C PHE A 210 5.21 1.92 -7.77
N ALA A 211 5.01 3.11 -7.19
CA ALA A 211 6.03 4.16 -7.19
C ALA A 211 7.31 3.71 -6.48
N GLU A 212 7.19 3.03 -5.34
CA GLU A 212 8.33 2.45 -4.61
C GLU A 212 8.97 1.30 -5.40
N ALA A 213 8.17 0.36 -5.91
CA ALA A 213 8.64 -0.76 -6.73
C ALA A 213 9.42 -0.29 -7.98
N THR A 214 8.98 0.79 -8.61
CA THR A 214 9.65 1.37 -9.78
C THR A 214 11.08 1.83 -9.47
N THR A 215 11.38 2.22 -8.25
CA THR A 215 12.73 2.60 -7.83
C THR A 215 13.62 1.39 -7.52
N GLN A 216 13.02 0.27 -7.14
CA GLN A 216 13.74 -0.92 -6.64
C GLN A 216 13.88 -2.01 -7.69
N LEU A 217 12.92 -2.16 -8.62
CA LEU A 217 12.84 -3.30 -9.52
C LEU A 217 13.26 -2.95 -10.95
N SER A 218 14.16 -3.75 -11.49
CA SER A 218 14.69 -3.57 -12.86
C SER A 218 13.65 -3.73 -13.97
N ILE A 219 12.55 -4.43 -13.70
CA ILE A 219 11.45 -4.63 -14.67
C ILE A 219 10.82 -3.32 -15.14
N PHE A 220 10.92 -2.25 -14.35
CA PHE A 220 10.41 -0.91 -14.67
C PHE A 220 11.47 -0.02 -15.31
N GLN A 221 12.74 -0.47 -15.38
CA GLN A 221 13.81 0.30 -16.01
C GLN A 221 13.69 0.18 -17.54
N PRO A 222 13.94 1.26 -18.31
CA PRO A 222 13.99 1.14 -19.76
C PRO A 222 15.10 0.13 -20.12
N GLN A 223 14.73 -0.91 -20.87
CA GLN A 223 15.74 -1.85 -21.39
C GLN A 223 16.68 -1.03 -22.29
N THR A 224 17.90 -0.80 -21.81
CA THR A 224 18.96 -0.29 -22.69
C THR A 224 19.15 -1.34 -23.78
N ALA A 225 18.80 -0.98 -25.01
CA ALA A 225 19.04 -1.83 -26.17
C ALA A 225 20.50 -2.29 -26.13
N LYS A 226 20.68 -3.59 -25.96
CA LYS A 226 22.02 -4.18 -26.19
C LYS A 226 22.30 -4.05 -27.68
N ASN A 227 23.12 -3.06 -28.04
CA ASN A 227 23.74 -2.98 -29.35
C ASN A 227 24.68 -4.18 -29.57
#